data_71b1744f66b0dd98d88e084a2e2feb1f
#
_entry.id   71b1744f66b0dd98d88e084a2e2feb1f
#
_cell.length_a   1.000
_cell.length_b   1.000
_cell.length_c   1.000
_cell.angle_alpha   90.00
_cell.angle_beta   90.00
_cell.angle_gamma   90.00
#
_symmetry.space_group_name_H-M   'P 1'
#
loop_
_entity.id
_entity.type
_entity.pdbx_description
1 polymer ?
#
loop_
_entity_poly.entity_id
_entity_poly.type
_entity_poly.pdbx_seq_one_letter_code
_entity_poly.pdbx_strand_id
1 'polypeptide(L)'
;QRQMCIRDRGLDTYVIRKLELPFRDVDWTIWGDLLDRVHHPQSEVTIAIVGKYIDLPDAYLSVIEAVRAGAFAEYSKANIKWISADECEDPDTTAELFADVDGIVVPGGFGIRGIEGKIGAIRYAREHKIPLLGLCLGLQCIVLEAARSAGIDDASSTEFDPDTTHPVIHTMAEQEEIVAGNADMGGTMRLGSYPAVLKKDSLVAEIYGRTSITERHRHRFEVNNDYRDDMESVGLHISGTSPDGKLVEFVEYDRSLHPFLVATQAHPEYKSRPTQPHPLFHRLVVEALRYHHNKNA
;
A
#
# COMPACT_ATOMS: atom_id res chain seq x y z
N GLN A 1 23.08 -0.05 13.93
CA GLN A 1 23.78 0.14 15.22
C GLN A 1 23.78 -1.12 16.10
N ARG A 2 22.65 -1.78 16.38
CA ARG A 2 22.63 -2.99 17.24
C ARG A 2 23.46 -4.16 16.69
N GLN A 3 23.43 -4.38 15.38
CA GLN A 3 24.21 -5.45 14.75
C GLN A 3 25.72 -5.19 14.82
N MET A 4 26.16 -3.96 14.64
CA MET A 4 27.55 -3.59 14.85
C MET A 4 27.99 -3.79 16.29
N CYS A 5 27.17 -3.41 17.28
CA CYS A 5 27.46 -3.65 18.69
C CYS A 5 27.59 -5.14 19.05
N ILE A 6 26.86 -6.03 18.42
CA ILE A 6 26.96 -7.48 18.63
C ILE A 6 28.33 -7.98 18.17
N ARG A 7 28.80 -7.54 17.00
CA ARG A 7 30.11 -7.90 16.45
C ARG A 7 31.24 -7.30 17.28
N ASP A 8 31.21 -6.02 17.58
CA ASP A 8 32.23 -5.32 18.35
C ASP A 8 32.47 -5.95 19.73
N ARG A 9 31.44 -6.61 20.29
CA ARG A 9 31.53 -7.36 21.54
C ARG A 9 31.85 -8.83 21.35
N GLY A 10 32.07 -9.29 20.11
CA GLY A 10 32.49 -10.65 19.79
C GLY A 10 31.42 -11.73 20.00
N LEU A 11 30.13 -11.36 20.14
CA LEU A 11 29.06 -12.33 20.37
C LEU A 11 28.91 -13.26 19.15
N ASP A 12 29.00 -12.76 17.94
CA ASP A 12 29.00 -13.53 16.70
C ASP A 12 30.09 -14.63 16.72
N THR A 13 31.33 -14.25 17.04
CA THR A 13 32.47 -15.16 17.14
C THR A 13 32.27 -16.20 18.24
N TYR A 14 31.69 -15.79 19.38
CA TYR A 14 31.40 -16.71 20.47
C TYR A 14 30.36 -17.75 20.07
N VAL A 15 29.26 -17.33 19.38
CA VAL A 15 28.20 -18.23 18.91
C VAL A 15 28.74 -19.21 17.86
N ILE A 16 29.51 -18.73 16.89
CA ILE A 16 30.12 -19.56 15.84
C ILE A 16 30.99 -20.64 16.46
N ARG A 17 31.86 -20.29 17.45
CA ARG A 17 32.70 -21.24 18.15
C ARG A 17 31.89 -22.25 18.96
N LYS A 18 30.84 -21.81 19.65
CA LYS A 18 29.99 -22.70 20.47
C LYS A 18 29.20 -23.70 19.67
N LEU A 19 28.81 -23.31 18.46
CA LEU A 19 28.05 -24.15 17.53
C LEU A 19 28.94 -24.91 16.56
N GLU A 20 30.28 -24.81 16.72
CA GLU A 20 31.29 -25.44 15.84
C GLU A 20 31.05 -25.17 14.36
N LEU A 21 30.55 -23.97 14.03
CA LEU A 21 30.30 -23.55 12.65
C LEU A 21 31.60 -23.09 12.00
N PRO A 22 31.75 -23.24 10.67
CA PRO A 22 32.90 -22.70 9.96
C PRO A 22 32.89 -21.16 10.02
N PHE A 23 34.00 -20.58 10.43
CA PHE A 23 34.16 -19.13 10.41
C PHE A 23 34.17 -18.63 8.97
N ARG A 24 33.38 -17.59 8.70
CA ARG A 24 33.38 -16.86 7.43
C ARG A 24 33.40 -15.37 7.72
N ASP A 25 34.18 -14.63 6.98
CA ASP A 25 34.12 -13.17 7.04
C ASP A 25 32.76 -12.68 6.53
N VAL A 26 32.25 -11.65 7.21
CA VAL A 26 30.98 -11.01 6.85
C VAL A 26 31.26 -9.96 5.77
N ASP A 27 30.59 -10.10 4.64
CA ASP A 27 30.56 -9.04 3.63
C ASP A 27 29.60 -7.92 4.10
N TRP A 28 30.17 -6.75 4.37
CA TRP A 28 29.47 -5.57 4.84
C TRP A 28 29.10 -4.58 3.73
N THR A 29 29.45 -4.86 2.48
CA THR A 29 29.29 -3.94 1.35
C THR A 29 27.86 -3.41 1.25
N ILE A 30 26.86 -4.32 1.19
CA ILE A 30 25.43 -3.96 1.09
C ILE A 30 24.96 -3.13 2.30
N TRP A 31 25.43 -3.48 3.50
CA TRP A 31 25.07 -2.72 4.71
C TRP A 31 25.81 -1.38 4.80
N GLY A 32 27.04 -1.30 4.32
CA GLY A 32 27.79 -0.05 4.20
C GLY A 32 27.08 0.94 3.29
N ASP A 33 26.68 0.49 2.10
CA ASP A 33 25.90 1.28 1.14
C ASP A 33 24.57 1.76 1.72
N LEU A 34 23.85 0.87 2.43
CA LEU A 34 22.60 1.26 3.10
C LEU A 34 22.84 2.33 4.16
N LEU A 35 23.86 2.16 5.01
CA LEU A 35 24.19 3.14 6.06
C LEU A 35 24.56 4.49 5.47
N ASP A 36 25.30 4.51 4.35
CA ASP A 36 25.63 5.74 3.64
C ASP A 36 24.34 6.47 3.18
N ARG A 37 23.42 5.75 2.53
CA ARG A 37 22.12 6.29 2.09
C ARG A 37 21.27 6.82 3.25
N VAL A 38 21.28 6.14 4.40
CA VAL A 38 20.53 6.53 5.60
C VAL A 38 21.12 7.77 6.27
N HIS A 39 22.46 7.89 6.32
CA HIS A 39 23.13 8.97 7.05
C HIS A 39 23.43 10.20 6.19
N HIS A 40 23.45 10.04 4.86
CA HIS A 40 23.74 11.12 3.93
C HIS A 40 22.64 11.27 2.87
N PRO A 41 21.37 11.50 3.27
CA PRO A 41 20.28 11.72 2.31
C PRO A 41 20.57 13.01 1.51
N GLN A 42 20.26 12.97 0.23
CA GLN A 42 20.47 14.10 -0.71
C GLN A 42 19.18 14.90 -0.92
N SER A 43 18.03 14.34 -0.52
CA SER A 43 16.71 14.96 -0.63
C SER A 43 15.80 14.51 0.50
N GLU A 44 14.69 15.20 0.64
CA GLU A 44 13.63 14.81 1.58
C GLU A 44 12.28 14.77 0.85
N VAL A 45 11.36 13.94 1.35
CA VAL A 45 10.01 13.81 0.82
C VAL A 45 9.04 13.58 1.97
N THR A 46 7.87 14.21 1.93
CA THR A 46 6.82 14.03 2.95
C THR A 46 5.78 13.03 2.45
N ILE A 47 5.67 11.90 3.13
CA ILE A 47 4.68 10.86 2.83
C ILE A 47 3.62 10.82 3.93
N ALA A 48 2.37 11.09 3.56
CA ALA A 48 1.24 10.98 4.47
C ALA A 48 0.79 9.52 4.60
N ILE A 49 0.54 9.09 5.84
CA ILE A 49 -0.15 7.83 6.15
C ILE A 49 -1.56 8.19 6.60
N VAL A 50 -2.56 7.98 5.74
CA VAL A 50 -3.96 8.28 6.03
C VAL A 50 -4.61 7.05 6.65
N GLY A 51 -4.65 7.01 7.97
CA GLY A 51 -5.07 5.84 8.73
C GLY A 51 -5.99 6.17 9.90
N LYS A 52 -6.61 5.13 10.46
CA LYS A 52 -7.46 5.25 11.64
C LYS A 52 -6.79 4.89 12.97
N TYR A 53 -5.55 4.39 12.91
CA TYR A 53 -4.77 3.98 14.08
C TYR A 53 -3.53 4.86 14.26
N ILE A 54 -3.64 6.16 13.99
CA ILE A 54 -2.50 7.09 14.03
C ILE A 54 -1.94 7.27 15.45
N ASP A 55 -2.79 7.12 16.48
CA ASP A 55 -2.37 7.15 17.90
C ASP A 55 -1.60 5.88 18.32
N LEU A 56 -1.60 4.85 17.48
CA LEU A 56 -0.87 3.61 17.69
C LEU A 56 0.08 3.35 16.50
N PRO A 57 1.22 4.05 16.41
CA PRO A 57 2.12 3.99 15.27
C PRO A 57 2.61 2.57 14.92
N ASP A 58 2.68 1.68 15.90
CA ASP A 58 3.07 0.28 15.71
C ASP A 58 2.11 -0.48 14.77
N ALA A 59 0.85 -0.04 14.66
CA ALA A 59 -0.11 -0.63 13.73
C ALA A 59 0.33 -0.52 12.25
N TYR A 60 1.12 0.49 11.94
CA TYR A 60 1.61 0.76 10.58
C TYR A 60 3.13 0.63 10.43
N LEU A 61 3.81 0.02 11.42
CA LEU A 61 5.27 -0.08 11.42
C LEU A 61 5.84 -0.66 10.13
N SER A 62 5.25 -1.75 9.62
CA SER A 62 5.69 -2.38 8.37
C SER A 62 5.52 -1.48 7.14
N VAL A 63 4.46 -0.68 7.10
CA VAL A 63 4.21 0.31 6.03
C VAL A 63 5.27 1.40 6.07
N ILE A 64 5.53 1.96 7.27
CA ILE A 64 6.55 3.01 7.45
C ILE A 64 7.94 2.51 7.05
N GLU A 65 8.32 1.33 7.50
CA GLU A 65 9.61 0.75 7.16
C GLU A 65 9.72 0.45 5.66
N ALA A 66 8.62 0.08 4.99
CA ALA A 66 8.60 -0.09 3.54
C ALA A 66 8.76 1.24 2.79
N VAL A 67 8.10 2.33 3.24
CA VAL A 67 8.28 3.68 2.71
C VAL A 67 9.72 4.14 2.90
N ARG A 68 10.28 4.00 4.12
CA ARG A 68 11.68 4.35 4.42
C ARG A 68 12.67 3.58 3.55
N ALA A 69 12.45 2.28 3.36
CA ALA A 69 13.29 1.46 2.48
C ALA A 69 13.27 1.97 1.03
N GLY A 70 12.09 2.40 0.53
CA GLY A 70 11.96 3.05 -0.76
C GLY A 70 12.75 4.36 -0.83
N ALA A 71 12.68 5.19 0.21
CA ALA A 71 13.42 6.45 0.28
C ALA A 71 14.94 6.24 0.34
N PHE A 72 15.41 5.26 1.09
CA PHE A 72 16.85 4.93 1.12
C PHE A 72 17.38 4.53 -0.25
N ALA A 73 16.60 3.84 -1.07
CA ALA A 73 16.98 3.49 -2.43
C ALA A 73 17.26 4.75 -3.30
N GLU A 74 16.56 5.84 -3.01
CA GLU A 74 16.67 7.13 -3.73
C GLU A 74 17.57 8.15 -3.00
N TYR A 75 18.41 7.73 -2.04
CA TYR A 75 19.20 8.66 -1.20
C TYR A 75 18.34 9.78 -0.60
N SER A 76 17.11 9.46 -0.26
CA SER A 76 16.14 10.41 0.27
C SER A 76 15.73 10.04 1.70
N LYS A 77 15.31 11.03 2.46
CA LYS A 77 14.70 10.88 3.77
C LYS A 77 13.18 11.01 3.63
N ALA A 78 12.44 9.98 4.03
CA ALA A 78 11.00 10.05 4.13
C ALA A 78 10.59 10.63 5.49
N ASN A 79 9.96 11.80 5.46
CA ASN A 79 9.26 12.39 6.60
C ASN A 79 7.84 11.84 6.61
N ILE A 80 7.48 11.11 7.67
CA ILE A 80 6.15 10.49 7.78
C ILE A 80 5.20 11.48 8.44
N LYS A 81 4.15 11.87 7.73
CA LYS A 81 3.06 12.67 8.25
C LYS A 81 1.86 11.77 8.56
N TRP A 82 1.48 11.76 9.83
CA TRP A 82 0.31 11.02 10.29
C TRP A 82 -0.94 11.85 10.09
N ILE A 83 -1.93 11.31 9.38
CA ILE A 83 -3.22 11.98 9.14
C ILE A 83 -4.32 11.02 9.56
N SER A 84 -5.20 11.49 10.47
CA SER A 84 -6.41 10.76 10.81
C SER A 84 -7.35 10.73 9.61
N ALA A 85 -7.79 9.53 9.24
CA ALA A 85 -8.76 9.41 8.18
C ALA A 85 -10.05 10.22 8.48
N ASP A 86 -10.47 10.25 9.74
CA ASP A 86 -11.69 10.96 10.16
C ASP A 86 -11.59 12.49 9.89
N GLU A 87 -10.40 13.08 9.86
CA GLU A 87 -10.17 14.50 9.53
C GLU A 87 -10.29 14.83 8.05
N CYS A 88 -10.21 13.81 7.17
CA CYS A 88 -10.32 13.98 5.73
C CYS A 88 -11.76 13.87 5.19
N GLU A 89 -12.77 13.86 6.05
CA GLU A 89 -14.18 13.94 5.63
C GLU A 89 -14.55 15.35 5.17
N ASP A 90 -13.92 16.37 5.74
CA ASP A 90 -14.08 17.77 5.33
C ASP A 90 -13.04 18.16 4.26
N PRO A 91 -13.46 18.64 3.08
CA PRO A 91 -12.54 18.99 1.99
C PRO A 91 -11.56 20.12 2.33
N ASP A 92 -11.99 21.13 3.09
CA ASP A 92 -11.15 22.28 3.44
C ASP A 92 -10.04 21.83 4.41
N THR A 93 -10.39 21.05 5.42
CA THR A 93 -9.43 20.43 6.34
C THR A 93 -8.48 19.51 5.59
N THR A 94 -8.98 18.72 4.63
CA THR A 94 -8.16 17.85 3.78
C THR A 94 -7.12 18.65 3.00
N ALA A 95 -7.51 19.79 2.41
CA ALA A 95 -6.60 20.66 1.68
C ALA A 95 -5.46 21.21 2.56
N GLU A 96 -5.78 21.62 3.79
CA GLU A 96 -4.78 22.10 4.76
C GLU A 96 -3.82 20.97 5.18
N LEU A 97 -4.36 19.78 5.45
CA LEU A 97 -3.57 18.63 5.86
C LEU A 97 -2.60 18.15 4.77
N PHE A 98 -2.97 18.31 3.50
CA PHE A 98 -2.13 17.84 2.38
C PHE A 98 -1.25 18.93 1.75
N ALA A 99 -1.25 20.16 2.28
CA ALA A 99 -0.52 21.29 1.71
C ALA A 99 0.99 21.04 1.53
N ASP A 100 1.62 20.32 2.46
CA ASP A 100 3.05 19.97 2.46
C ASP A 100 3.34 18.49 2.12
N VAL A 101 2.33 17.73 1.68
CA VAL A 101 2.45 16.31 1.34
C VAL A 101 2.88 16.13 -0.10
N ASP A 102 3.80 15.18 -0.32
CA ASP A 102 4.34 14.84 -1.63
C ASP A 102 3.86 13.48 -2.14
N GLY A 103 3.39 12.62 -1.24
CA GLY A 103 2.82 11.33 -1.58
C GLY A 103 1.97 10.78 -0.44
N ILE A 104 1.08 9.87 -0.76
CA ILE A 104 0.09 9.35 0.19
C ILE A 104 0.11 7.82 0.18
N VAL A 105 0.02 7.21 1.38
CA VAL A 105 -0.32 5.81 1.55
C VAL A 105 -1.65 5.70 2.29
N VAL A 106 -2.60 4.98 1.70
CA VAL A 106 -3.84 4.57 2.36
C VAL A 106 -3.69 3.11 2.77
N PRO A 107 -3.38 2.83 4.04
CA PRO A 107 -3.06 1.48 4.50
C PRO A 107 -4.31 0.62 4.69
N GLY A 108 -4.09 -0.68 4.87
CA GLY A 108 -5.10 -1.65 5.26
C GLY A 108 -5.78 -1.33 6.59
N GLY A 109 -6.90 -2.00 6.83
CA GLY A 109 -7.71 -1.87 8.03
C GLY A 109 -8.99 -2.69 7.92
N PHE A 110 -9.84 -2.62 8.94
CA PHE A 110 -11.13 -3.31 9.01
C PHE A 110 -12.20 -2.41 9.63
N GLY A 111 -13.46 -2.62 9.23
CA GLY A 111 -14.63 -1.93 9.76
C GLY A 111 -14.79 -0.49 9.29
N ILE A 112 -15.96 0.06 9.55
CA ILE A 112 -16.49 1.27 8.93
C ILE A 112 -15.77 2.58 9.32
N ARG A 113 -15.17 2.67 10.50
CA ARG A 113 -14.55 3.92 10.98
C ARG A 113 -13.46 4.42 10.04
N GLY A 114 -13.52 5.69 9.66
CA GLY A 114 -12.54 6.38 8.81
C GLY A 114 -12.62 6.03 7.32
N ILE A 115 -13.67 5.34 6.86
CA ILE A 115 -13.83 5.00 5.44
C ILE A 115 -14.10 6.24 4.61
N GLU A 116 -15.07 7.08 5.01
CA GLU A 116 -15.43 8.28 4.26
C GLU A 116 -14.25 9.26 4.18
N GLY A 117 -13.51 9.43 5.25
CA GLY A 117 -12.32 10.26 5.22
C GLY A 117 -11.19 9.68 4.35
N LYS A 118 -11.01 8.33 4.29
CA LYS A 118 -10.10 7.73 3.30
C LYS A 118 -10.54 8.01 1.88
N ILE A 119 -11.85 7.93 1.60
CA ILE A 119 -12.43 8.27 0.29
C ILE A 119 -12.21 9.75 -0.02
N GLY A 120 -12.40 10.64 0.96
CA GLY A 120 -12.10 12.08 0.84
C GLY A 120 -10.64 12.35 0.50
N ALA A 121 -9.71 11.71 1.22
CA ALA A 121 -8.27 11.82 0.96
C ALA A 121 -7.89 11.30 -0.44
N ILE A 122 -8.49 10.19 -0.89
CA ILE A 122 -8.26 9.61 -2.22
C ILE A 122 -8.78 10.56 -3.31
N ARG A 123 -9.99 11.10 -3.12
CA ARG A 123 -10.56 12.11 -4.04
C ARG A 123 -9.64 13.31 -4.17
N TYR A 124 -9.20 13.87 -3.06
CA TYR A 124 -8.27 15.00 -3.05
C TYR A 124 -6.97 14.66 -3.78
N ALA A 125 -6.37 13.50 -3.50
CA ALA A 125 -5.16 13.05 -4.17
C ALA A 125 -5.35 12.91 -5.68
N ARG A 126 -6.47 12.32 -6.13
CA ARG A 126 -6.80 12.17 -7.55
C ARG A 126 -6.93 13.51 -8.25
N GLU A 127 -7.66 14.45 -7.66
CA GLU A 127 -7.89 15.79 -8.23
C GLU A 127 -6.61 16.63 -8.30
N HIS A 128 -5.74 16.52 -7.30
CA HIS A 128 -4.49 17.28 -7.19
C HIS A 128 -3.27 16.52 -7.71
N LYS A 129 -3.47 15.29 -8.25
CA LYS A 129 -2.42 14.43 -8.81
C LYS A 129 -1.28 14.11 -7.84
N ILE A 130 -1.60 14.02 -6.55
CA ILE A 130 -0.64 13.61 -5.52
C ILE A 130 -0.41 12.10 -5.60
N PRO A 131 0.83 11.62 -5.78
CA PRO A 131 1.12 10.19 -5.85
C PRO A 131 0.51 9.42 -4.68
N LEU A 132 -0.27 8.36 -4.98
CA LEU A 132 -1.00 7.60 -3.98
C LEU A 132 -0.82 6.09 -4.16
N LEU A 133 -0.56 5.40 -3.05
CA LEU A 133 -0.52 3.95 -2.95
C LEU A 133 -1.60 3.45 -1.98
N GLY A 134 -2.55 2.65 -2.49
CA GLY A 134 -3.58 1.98 -1.70
C GLY A 134 -3.20 0.53 -1.36
N LEU A 135 -3.38 0.11 -0.09
CA LEU A 135 -3.06 -1.23 0.37
C LEU A 135 -4.30 -1.88 0.99
N CYS A 136 -4.70 -3.06 0.52
CA CYS A 136 -5.81 -3.86 1.04
C CYS A 136 -7.11 -3.02 1.13
N LEU A 137 -7.55 -2.59 2.29
CA LEU A 137 -8.69 -1.67 2.45
C LEU A 137 -8.47 -0.36 1.65
N GLY A 138 -7.23 0.09 1.49
CA GLY A 138 -6.91 1.25 0.65
C GLY A 138 -7.29 1.06 -0.82
N LEU A 139 -7.10 -0.15 -1.38
CA LEU A 139 -7.61 -0.48 -2.71
C LEU A 139 -9.13 -0.40 -2.74
N GLN A 140 -9.80 -0.97 -1.74
CA GLN A 140 -11.26 -0.98 -1.68
C GLN A 140 -11.82 0.45 -1.59
N CYS A 141 -11.21 1.34 -0.81
CA CYS A 141 -11.60 2.75 -0.75
C CYS A 141 -11.40 3.47 -2.10
N ILE A 142 -10.33 3.15 -2.86
CA ILE A 142 -10.10 3.70 -4.20
C ILE A 142 -11.18 3.24 -5.18
N VAL A 143 -11.56 1.98 -5.10
CA VAL A 143 -12.64 1.40 -5.93
C VAL A 143 -13.99 2.04 -5.59
N LEU A 144 -14.28 2.26 -4.30
CA LEU A 144 -15.50 2.96 -3.87
C LEU A 144 -15.51 4.42 -4.36
N GLU A 145 -14.38 5.13 -4.27
CA GLU A 145 -14.25 6.50 -4.78
C GLU A 145 -14.50 6.55 -6.29
N ALA A 146 -13.91 5.63 -7.04
CA ALA A 146 -14.09 5.53 -8.48
C ALA A 146 -15.55 5.23 -8.87
N ALA A 147 -16.21 4.29 -8.19
CA ALA A 147 -17.62 3.98 -8.43
C ALA A 147 -18.53 5.19 -8.15
N ARG A 148 -18.28 5.92 -7.06
CA ARG A 148 -18.99 7.17 -6.76
C ARG A 148 -18.71 8.25 -7.80
N SER A 149 -17.50 8.35 -8.30
CA SER A 149 -17.15 9.25 -9.40
C SER A 149 -17.83 8.87 -10.73
N ALA A 150 -18.18 7.60 -10.92
CA ALA A 150 -18.95 7.12 -12.06
C ALA A 150 -20.47 7.35 -11.91
N GLY A 151 -20.92 7.94 -10.78
CA GLY A 151 -22.34 8.29 -10.54
C GLY A 151 -23.10 7.28 -9.68
N ILE A 152 -22.40 6.36 -9.01
CA ILE A 152 -22.98 5.41 -8.04
C ILE A 152 -22.76 5.98 -6.63
N ASP A 153 -23.51 7.02 -6.27
CA ASP A 153 -23.28 7.82 -5.05
C ASP A 153 -23.32 7.03 -3.75
N ASP A 154 -24.13 5.95 -3.69
CA ASP A 154 -24.28 5.06 -2.55
C ASP A 154 -23.43 3.78 -2.63
N ALA A 155 -22.43 3.75 -3.53
CA ALA A 155 -21.47 2.65 -3.62
C ALA A 155 -20.84 2.35 -2.26
N SER A 156 -20.94 1.10 -1.81
CA SER A 156 -20.50 0.68 -0.48
C SER A 156 -19.89 -0.73 -0.49
N SER A 157 -19.47 -1.17 0.69
CA SER A 157 -19.01 -2.53 0.97
C SER A 157 -19.98 -3.24 1.86
N THR A 158 -20.24 -4.51 1.60
CA THR A 158 -21.05 -5.36 2.50
C THR A 158 -20.38 -5.57 3.88
N GLU A 159 -19.11 -5.18 4.06
CA GLU A 159 -18.46 -5.11 5.37
C GLU A 159 -19.03 -3.97 6.22
N PHE A 160 -19.41 -2.86 5.60
CA PHE A 160 -19.81 -1.62 6.26
C PHE A 160 -21.34 -1.48 6.31
N ASP A 161 -22.00 -1.91 5.25
CA ASP A 161 -23.44 -1.90 5.07
C ASP A 161 -23.86 -3.20 4.38
N PRO A 162 -24.30 -4.21 5.18
CA PRO A 162 -24.75 -5.50 4.64
C PRO A 162 -25.96 -5.40 3.71
N ASP A 163 -26.77 -4.34 3.85
CA ASP A 163 -27.99 -4.12 3.10
C ASP A 163 -27.80 -3.14 1.92
N THR A 164 -26.55 -2.77 1.59
CA THR A 164 -26.26 -1.84 0.51
C THR A 164 -26.86 -2.29 -0.82
N THR A 165 -27.44 -1.35 -1.56
CA THR A 165 -28.00 -1.59 -2.91
C THR A 165 -26.91 -1.68 -3.98
N HIS A 166 -25.73 -1.10 -3.71
CA HIS A 166 -24.57 -1.13 -4.59
C HIS A 166 -23.34 -1.73 -3.90
N PRO A 167 -23.26 -3.07 -3.76
CA PRO A 167 -22.16 -3.77 -3.11
C PRO A 167 -20.94 -3.85 -4.04
N VAL A 168 -20.25 -2.71 -4.22
CA VAL A 168 -19.05 -2.60 -5.05
C VAL A 168 -17.87 -3.40 -4.47
N ILE A 169 -17.86 -3.53 -3.14
CA ILE A 169 -17.00 -4.45 -2.41
C ILE A 169 -17.91 -5.44 -1.68
N HIS A 170 -17.64 -6.73 -1.86
CA HIS A 170 -18.49 -7.77 -1.27
C HIS A 170 -17.68 -8.96 -0.73
N THR A 171 -18.34 -9.83 0.01
CA THR A 171 -17.74 -11.07 0.50
C THR A 171 -17.45 -12.02 -0.68
N MET A 172 -16.35 -12.73 -0.64
CA MET A 172 -16.08 -13.82 -1.60
C MET A 172 -17.17 -14.87 -1.56
N ALA A 173 -17.67 -15.31 -2.73
CA ALA A 173 -18.79 -16.25 -2.86
C ALA A 173 -18.58 -17.56 -2.06
N GLU A 174 -17.34 -18.01 -1.92
CA GLU A 174 -16.97 -19.20 -1.13
C GLU A 174 -17.12 -18.98 0.40
N GLN A 175 -17.35 -17.75 0.83
CA GLN A 175 -17.40 -17.34 2.25
C GLN A 175 -18.76 -16.80 2.69
N GLU A 176 -19.73 -16.70 1.79
CA GLU A 176 -21.07 -16.15 2.08
C GLU A 176 -21.78 -16.92 3.20
N GLU A 177 -21.74 -18.26 3.17
CA GLU A 177 -22.36 -19.10 4.21
C GLU A 177 -21.70 -18.93 5.59
N ILE A 178 -20.42 -18.56 5.62
CA ILE A 178 -19.60 -18.43 6.83
C ILE A 178 -19.79 -17.04 7.45
N VAL A 179 -19.87 -16.00 6.64
CA VAL A 179 -20.16 -14.62 7.08
C VAL A 179 -21.60 -14.51 7.57
N ALA A 180 -22.54 -15.31 7.03
CA ALA A 180 -23.91 -15.43 7.51
C ALA A 180 -24.03 -16.11 8.89
N GLY A 181 -22.92 -16.47 9.55
CA GLY A 181 -22.90 -17.03 10.92
C GLY A 181 -23.07 -18.54 11.00
N ASN A 182 -23.01 -19.26 9.88
CA ASN A 182 -23.25 -20.71 9.81
C ASN A 182 -21.97 -21.56 9.98
N ALA A 183 -20.77 -20.95 10.11
CA ALA A 183 -19.51 -21.67 10.33
C ALA A 183 -18.47 -20.82 11.03
N ASP A 184 -17.36 -21.45 11.45
CA ASP A 184 -16.29 -20.84 12.22
C ASP A 184 -15.56 -19.73 11.43
N MET A 185 -15.54 -18.51 11.94
CA MET A 185 -14.97 -17.31 11.30
C MET A 185 -13.45 -17.41 11.04
N GLY A 186 -12.75 -18.36 11.63
CA GLY A 186 -11.29 -18.48 11.56
C GLY A 186 -10.74 -18.91 10.19
N GLY A 187 -11.55 -19.61 9.36
CA GLY A 187 -11.14 -20.15 8.06
C GLY A 187 -11.47 -19.30 6.84
N THR A 188 -12.13 -18.15 7.03
CA THR A 188 -12.73 -17.35 5.94
C THR A 188 -11.79 -16.33 5.31
N MET A 189 -10.64 -16.11 5.89
CA MET A 189 -9.71 -15.08 5.43
C MET A 189 -8.81 -15.63 4.35
N ARG A 190 -8.67 -14.90 3.24
CA ARG A 190 -7.60 -15.15 2.27
C ARG A 190 -6.28 -14.72 2.91
N LEU A 191 -5.55 -15.70 3.44
CA LEU A 191 -4.37 -15.49 4.27
C LEU A 191 -3.15 -16.21 3.68
N GLY A 192 -2.06 -15.47 3.48
CA GLY A 192 -0.81 -16.04 2.99
C GLY A 192 -0.37 -15.47 1.65
N SER A 193 0.46 -16.22 0.92
CA SER A 193 1.02 -15.81 -0.38
C SER A 193 0.19 -16.38 -1.52
N TYR A 194 -0.31 -15.50 -2.38
CA TYR A 194 -1.12 -15.86 -3.54
C TYR A 194 -0.52 -15.30 -4.83
N PRO A 195 -0.66 -16.03 -5.95
CA PRO A 195 -0.21 -15.57 -7.26
C PRO A 195 -1.16 -14.51 -7.83
N ALA A 196 -0.58 -13.57 -8.57
CA ALA A 196 -1.30 -12.61 -9.39
C ALA A 196 -0.70 -12.53 -10.80
N VAL A 197 -1.57 -12.26 -11.78
CA VAL A 197 -1.22 -12.02 -13.17
C VAL A 197 -1.47 -10.55 -13.46
N LEU A 198 -0.41 -9.82 -13.84
CA LEU A 198 -0.46 -8.40 -14.16
C LEU A 198 -0.77 -8.20 -15.65
N LYS A 199 -1.58 -7.22 -15.95
CA LYS A 199 -1.89 -6.82 -17.32
C LYS A 199 -0.62 -6.31 -18.00
N LYS A 200 -0.28 -6.87 -19.14
CA LYS A 200 0.85 -6.40 -19.94
C LYS A 200 0.65 -4.91 -20.27
N ASP A 201 1.73 -4.15 -20.24
CA ASP A 201 1.76 -2.71 -20.51
C ASP A 201 1.08 -1.83 -19.43
N SER A 202 0.66 -2.41 -18.29
CA SER A 202 0.24 -1.65 -17.12
C SER A 202 1.44 -1.04 -16.37
N LEU A 203 1.17 0.05 -15.61
CA LEU A 203 2.17 0.65 -14.72
C LEU A 203 2.66 -0.35 -13.68
N VAL A 204 1.75 -1.15 -13.12
CA VAL A 204 2.10 -2.19 -12.14
C VAL A 204 3.04 -3.22 -12.75
N ALA A 205 2.79 -3.70 -13.99
CA ALA A 205 3.70 -4.63 -14.67
C ALA A 205 5.08 -4.01 -14.92
N GLU A 206 5.14 -2.72 -15.29
CA GLU A 206 6.39 -1.96 -15.42
C GLU A 206 7.14 -1.92 -14.09
N ILE A 207 6.46 -1.59 -12.98
CA ILE A 207 7.04 -1.49 -11.64
C ILE A 207 7.65 -2.83 -11.18
N TYR A 208 6.96 -3.93 -11.42
CA TYR A 208 7.47 -5.27 -11.06
C TYR A 208 8.48 -5.84 -12.06
N GLY A 209 8.54 -5.30 -13.29
CA GLY A 209 9.37 -5.81 -14.38
C GLY A 209 8.96 -7.20 -14.88
N ARG A 210 7.73 -7.65 -14.58
CA ARG A 210 7.18 -8.98 -14.93
C ARG A 210 5.67 -9.00 -14.79
N THR A 211 5.03 -9.98 -15.43
CA THR A 211 3.56 -10.12 -15.44
C THR A 211 3.03 -11.22 -14.51
N SER A 212 3.89 -12.04 -13.91
CA SER A 212 3.48 -13.04 -12.92
C SER A 212 4.24 -12.81 -11.62
N ILE A 213 3.51 -12.62 -10.55
CA ILE A 213 4.03 -12.29 -9.22
C ILE A 213 3.29 -13.07 -8.14
N THR A 214 3.77 -12.98 -6.91
CA THR A 214 3.05 -13.44 -5.73
C THR A 214 3.09 -12.35 -4.68
N GLU A 215 1.96 -12.12 -4.00
CA GLU A 215 1.89 -11.18 -2.88
C GLU A 215 1.20 -11.80 -1.66
N ARG A 216 1.37 -11.17 -0.48
CA ARG A 216 0.75 -11.64 0.76
C ARG A 216 -0.59 -10.98 0.97
N HIS A 217 -1.59 -11.77 1.32
CA HIS A 217 -2.97 -11.34 1.52
C HIS A 217 -3.43 -11.55 2.96
N ARG A 218 -4.36 -10.71 3.40
CA ARG A 218 -5.10 -10.84 4.66
C ARG A 218 -6.41 -10.06 4.56
N HIS A 219 -7.41 -10.64 3.89
CA HIS A 219 -8.71 -9.98 3.69
C HIS A 219 -9.82 -11.01 3.46
N ARG A 220 -11.08 -10.55 3.59
CA ARG A 220 -12.31 -11.33 3.34
C ARG A 220 -13.16 -10.77 2.21
N PHE A 221 -13.05 -9.46 1.98
CA PHE A 221 -13.86 -8.74 1.00
C PHE A 221 -13.03 -8.47 -0.25
N GLU A 222 -13.73 -8.49 -1.39
CA GLU A 222 -13.16 -8.36 -2.73
C GLU A 222 -13.96 -7.38 -3.56
N VAL A 223 -13.36 -6.88 -4.62
CA VAL A 223 -14.02 -6.05 -5.62
C VAL A 223 -15.07 -6.87 -6.35
N ASN A 224 -16.30 -6.38 -6.43
CA ASN A 224 -17.37 -6.98 -7.20
C ASN A 224 -17.13 -6.75 -8.70
N ASN A 225 -17.10 -7.84 -9.44
CA ASN A 225 -16.81 -7.81 -10.88
C ASN A 225 -17.88 -7.10 -11.72
N ASP A 226 -19.12 -7.01 -11.21
CA ASP A 226 -20.23 -6.36 -11.91
C ASP A 226 -19.99 -4.85 -12.11
N TYR A 227 -19.12 -4.23 -11.31
CA TYR A 227 -18.79 -2.80 -11.36
C TYR A 227 -17.50 -2.48 -12.13
N ARG A 228 -16.89 -3.45 -12.82
CA ARG A 228 -15.62 -3.23 -13.56
C ARG A 228 -15.75 -2.16 -14.63
N ASP A 229 -16.84 -2.19 -15.38
CA ASP A 229 -17.07 -1.23 -16.47
C ASP A 229 -17.27 0.20 -15.93
N ASP A 230 -17.91 0.34 -14.76
CA ASP A 230 -18.07 1.64 -14.10
C ASP A 230 -16.71 2.23 -13.69
N MET A 231 -15.82 1.42 -13.10
CA MET A 231 -14.46 1.84 -12.77
C MET A 231 -13.65 2.23 -14.00
N GLU A 232 -13.69 1.40 -15.05
CA GLU A 232 -12.98 1.68 -16.32
C GLU A 232 -13.49 2.98 -16.97
N SER A 233 -14.78 3.31 -16.82
CA SER A 233 -15.39 4.52 -17.40
C SER A 233 -14.80 5.82 -16.84
N VAL A 234 -14.30 5.81 -15.60
CA VAL A 234 -13.65 6.95 -14.95
C VAL A 234 -12.12 6.87 -14.99
N GLY A 235 -11.58 5.88 -15.71
CA GLY A 235 -10.14 5.71 -15.92
C GLY A 235 -9.42 4.92 -14.83
N LEU A 236 -10.14 4.24 -13.93
CA LEU A 236 -9.54 3.28 -13.01
C LEU A 236 -9.49 1.89 -13.66
N HIS A 237 -8.30 1.46 -14.05
CA HIS A 237 -8.09 0.20 -14.74
C HIS A 237 -7.73 -0.95 -13.80
N ILE A 238 -8.23 -2.14 -14.08
CA ILE A 238 -7.76 -3.36 -13.45
C ILE A 238 -6.45 -3.75 -14.09
N SER A 239 -5.35 -3.64 -13.33
CA SER A 239 -3.99 -3.91 -13.79
C SER A 239 -3.44 -5.26 -13.34
N GLY A 240 -4.15 -5.97 -12.48
CA GLY A 240 -3.79 -7.34 -12.07
C GLY A 240 -4.95 -8.10 -11.47
N THR A 241 -4.96 -9.42 -11.72
CA THR A 241 -5.99 -10.33 -11.24
C THR A 241 -5.39 -11.62 -10.68
N SER A 242 -6.20 -12.42 -9.98
CA SER A 242 -5.89 -13.83 -9.73
C SER A 242 -5.68 -14.57 -11.06
N PRO A 243 -4.98 -15.72 -11.07
CA PRO A 243 -4.69 -16.45 -12.31
C PRO A 243 -5.92 -16.89 -13.12
N ASP A 244 -7.07 -17.08 -12.46
CA ASP A 244 -8.36 -17.38 -13.08
C ASP A 244 -9.13 -16.13 -13.54
N GLY A 245 -8.60 -14.94 -13.29
CA GLY A 245 -9.19 -13.66 -13.67
C GLY A 245 -10.35 -13.17 -12.81
N LYS A 246 -10.72 -13.91 -11.77
CA LYS A 246 -11.93 -13.64 -10.98
C LYS A 246 -11.72 -12.55 -9.93
N LEU A 247 -10.57 -12.52 -9.26
CA LEU A 247 -10.30 -11.59 -8.17
C LEU A 247 -9.43 -10.44 -8.66
N VAL A 248 -9.79 -9.21 -8.27
CA VAL A 248 -9.02 -8.01 -8.56
C VAL A 248 -7.88 -7.88 -7.55
N GLU A 249 -6.64 -7.93 -8.03
CA GLU A 249 -5.44 -7.85 -7.22
C GLU A 249 -4.79 -6.48 -7.23
N PHE A 250 -4.89 -5.78 -8.38
CA PHE A 250 -4.32 -4.47 -8.59
C PHE A 250 -5.24 -3.60 -9.43
N VAL A 251 -5.27 -2.32 -9.07
CA VAL A 251 -5.90 -1.26 -9.87
C VAL A 251 -4.92 -0.11 -10.02
N GLU A 252 -5.05 0.64 -11.12
CA GLU A 252 -4.28 1.84 -11.41
C GLU A 252 -5.11 2.83 -12.22
N TYR A 253 -4.94 4.12 -11.98
CA TYR A 253 -5.52 5.15 -12.86
C TYR A 253 -4.72 5.28 -14.16
N ASP A 254 -5.42 5.62 -15.24
CA ASP A 254 -4.78 6.01 -16.50
C ASP A 254 -3.73 7.10 -16.25
N ARG A 255 -2.52 6.89 -16.79
CA ARG A 255 -1.38 7.80 -16.61
C ARG A 255 -1.62 9.21 -17.17
N SER A 256 -2.54 9.35 -18.13
CA SER A 256 -2.94 10.66 -18.65
C SER A 256 -3.79 11.44 -17.64
N LEU A 257 -4.52 10.73 -16.78
CA LEU A 257 -5.35 11.31 -15.73
C LEU A 257 -4.57 11.52 -14.44
N HIS A 258 -3.79 10.50 -14.01
CA HIS A 258 -3.02 10.56 -12.77
C HIS A 258 -1.66 9.88 -12.92
N PRO A 259 -0.52 10.55 -12.58
CA PRO A 259 0.82 10.02 -12.82
C PRO A 259 1.13 8.75 -12.01
N PHE A 260 0.61 8.64 -10.78
CA PHE A 260 0.78 7.48 -9.91
C PHE A 260 -0.35 7.38 -8.88
N LEU A 261 -1.44 6.73 -9.23
CA LEU A 261 -2.45 6.26 -8.30
C LEU A 261 -2.60 4.76 -8.54
N VAL A 262 -2.02 3.98 -7.65
CA VAL A 262 -1.90 2.51 -7.76
C VAL A 262 -2.38 1.88 -6.47
N ALA A 263 -3.08 0.77 -6.56
CA ALA A 263 -3.45 0.03 -5.37
C ALA A 263 -3.37 -1.48 -5.56
N THR A 264 -3.20 -2.18 -4.44
CA THR A 264 -3.20 -3.64 -4.37
C THR A 264 -4.08 -4.15 -3.24
N GLN A 265 -4.77 -5.26 -3.47
CA GLN A 265 -5.53 -5.97 -2.43
C GLN A 265 -4.59 -6.66 -1.42
N ALA A 266 -3.34 -6.81 -1.77
CA ALA A 266 -2.31 -7.44 -0.96
C ALA A 266 -1.66 -6.49 0.08
N HIS A 267 -0.71 -7.07 0.82
CA HIS A 267 0.13 -6.41 1.82
C HIS A 267 1.62 -6.51 1.42
N PRO A 268 2.07 -5.72 0.41
CA PRO A 268 3.44 -5.76 -0.09
C PRO A 268 4.48 -5.26 0.94
N GLU A 269 4.06 -4.50 1.96
CA GLU A 269 4.91 -4.04 3.05
C GLU A 269 5.62 -5.17 3.77
N TYR A 270 5.02 -6.35 3.86
CA TYR A 270 5.64 -7.51 4.50
C TYR A 270 6.79 -8.13 3.69
N LYS A 271 6.92 -7.78 2.42
CA LYS A 271 8.01 -8.26 1.55
C LYS A 271 9.12 -7.23 1.36
N SER A 272 8.91 -5.99 1.80
CA SER A 272 9.95 -4.96 1.75
C SER A 272 11.09 -5.25 2.71
N ARG A 273 12.31 -4.86 2.31
CA ARG A 273 13.54 -4.99 3.11
C ARG A 273 14.36 -3.70 2.98
N PRO A 274 15.12 -3.30 3.99
CA PRO A 274 15.94 -2.08 3.92
C PRO A 274 16.90 -2.05 2.73
N THR A 275 17.48 -3.20 2.38
CA THR A 275 18.42 -3.36 1.27
C THR A 275 17.77 -3.73 -0.05
N GLN A 276 16.48 -4.06 -0.04
CA GLN A 276 15.68 -4.44 -1.21
C GLN A 276 14.24 -3.97 -1.00
N PRO A 277 13.96 -2.67 -1.20
CA PRO A 277 12.62 -2.13 -1.04
C PRO A 277 11.64 -2.81 -1.98
N HIS A 278 10.39 -2.97 -1.52
CA HIS A 278 9.35 -3.48 -2.38
C HIS A 278 9.08 -2.48 -3.53
N PRO A 279 8.93 -2.95 -4.79
CA PRO A 279 8.87 -2.07 -5.96
C PRO A 279 7.76 -1.01 -5.91
N LEU A 280 6.59 -1.32 -5.35
CA LEU A 280 5.50 -0.35 -5.21
C LEU A 280 5.86 0.82 -4.28
N PHE A 281 6.48 0.54 -3.14
CA PHE A 281 6.92 1.58 -2.21
C PHE A 281 8.07 2.39 -2.77
N HIS A 282 9.00 1.74 -3.46
CA HIS A 282 10.09 2.43 -4.15
C HIS A 282 9.51 3.39 -5.21
N ARG A 283 8.61 2.91 -6.07
CA ARG A 283 8.01 3.76 -7.11
C ARG A 283 7.17 4.91 -6.52
N LEU A 284 6.43 4.69 -5.44
CA LEU A 284 5.72 5.77 -4.73
C LEU A 284 6.69 6.88 -4.35
N VAL A 285 7.84 6.55 -3.76
CA VAL A 285 8.85 7.56 -3.37
C VAL A 285 9.42 8.29 -4.58
N VAL A 286 9.73 7.57 -5.66
CA VAL A 286 10.21 8.19 -6.90
C VAL A 286 9.21 9.21 -7.45
N GLU A 287 7.92 8.85 -7.48
CA GLU A 287 6.90 9.77 -7.98
C GLU A 287 6.63 10.92 -6.99
N ALA A 288 6.72 10.67 -5.69
CA ALA A 288 6.60 11.72 -4.66
C ALA A 288 7.76 12.73 -4.76
N LEU A 289 8.99 12.28 -5.02
CA LEU A 289 10.13 13.17 -5.28
C LEU A 289 9.94 14.01 -6.54
N ARG A 290 9.38 13.44 -7.60
CA ARG A 290 9.02 14.16 -8.82
C ARG A 290 7.94 15.21 -8.56
N TYR A 291 6.91 14.83 -7.81
CA TYR A 291 5.83 15.74 -7.42
C TYR A 291 6.38 16.90 -6.56
N HIS A 292 7.20 16.59 -5.57
CA HIS A 292 7.87 17.58 -4.72
C HIS A 292 8.67 18.59 -5.55
N HIS A 293 9.47 18.11 -6.51
CA HIS A 293 10.27 18.98 -7.38
C HIS A 293 9.40 19.89 -8.24
N ASN A 294 8.35 19.33 -8.86
CA ASN A 294 7.44 20.09 -9.73
C ASN A 294 6.62 21.13 -8.96
N LYS A 295 6.25 20.86 -7.70
CA LYS A 295 5.51 21.78 -6.83
C LYS A 295 6.35 22.97 -6.40
N ASN A 296 7.67 22.81 -6.31
CA ASN A 296 8.61 23.82 -5.82
C ASN A 296 9.42 24.50 -6.96
N ALA A 297 9.19 24.13 -8.23
CA ALA A 297 9.81 24.72 -9.41
C ALA A 297 8.98 25.88 -9.96
#